data_0d94623529e8fcca56137551abd53fe0
#
_entry.id   0d94623529e8fcca56137551abd53fe0
#
_cell.length_a   1.000
_cell.length_b   1.000
_cell.length_c   1.000
_cell.angle_alpha   90.00
_cell.angle_beta   90.00
_cell.angle_gamma   90.00
#
_symmetry.space_group_name_H-M   'P 1'
#
loop_
_entity.id
_entity.type
_entity.pdbx_description
1 polymer ?
#
loop_
_entity_poly.entity_id
_entity_poly.type
_entity_poly.pdbx_seq_one_letter_code
_entity_poly.pdbx_strand_id
1 'polypeptide(L)'
;MLKLKPLILHSPSVRPQHALLTQSSSLPLLPTRRGLIQLSFCASMESNTTVVKLKPIEATPESFKEFGQVIQASPDGEEFGPSDAQLDLSRGIPRFYIMQLKDRSLRFSNITHHANVTQCLGSIGGNVWYLGIAKPSIVDPTDIKGSDIVQSHCGHFYVPPAVDEVQAFRISGPKFIKLNHGTWHAGPLFTGDKMDFYNLELNNTNVVDHTTHDFIKKNGVVFVLDD
;
A
#
# COMPACT_ATOMS: atom_id res chain seq x y z
N MET A 1 -41.41 17.60 29.90
CA MET A 1 -40.26 18.48 30.12
C MET A 1 -39.29 17.79 31.07
N LEU A 2 -38.32 17.06 30.56
CA LEU A 2 -37.23 16.44 31.34
C LEU A 2 -35.98 17.28 31.15
N LYS A 3 -35.44 17.83 32.24
CA LYS A 3 -34.19 18.58 32.27
C LYS A 3 -33.01 17.60 32.37
N LEU A 4 -32.18 17.55 31.36
CA LEU A 4 -30.88 16.86 31.38
C LEU A 4 -29.84 17.75 32.06
N LYS A 5 -29.15 17.21 33.07
CA LYS A 5 -27.99 17.84 33.73
C LYS A 5 -26.72 17.50 32.95
N PRO A 6 -25.77 18.43 32.82
CA PRO A 6 -24.48 18.12 32.17
C PRO A 6 -23.56 17.34 33.10
N LEU A 7 -22.92 16.30 32.53
CA LEU A 7 -21.85 15.52 33.16
C LEU A 7 -20.52 16.24 32.95
N ILE A 8 -19.87 16.62 34.06
CA ILE A 8 -18.50 17.19 34.04
C ILE A 8 -17.51 16.04 34.13
N LEU A 9 -16.74 15.84 33.07
CA LEU A 9 -15.60 14.92 33.04
C LEU A 9 -14.32 15.63 33.50
N HIS A 10 -13.74 15.12 34.59
CA HIS A 10 -12.45 15.56 35.10
C HIS A 10 -11.33 14.80 34.38
N SER A 11 -10.40 15.54 33.79
CA SER A 11 -9.15 15.02 33.25
C SER A 11 -8.09 14.95 34.33
N PRO A 12 -7.29 13.89 34.47
CA PRO A 12 -6.12 13.87 35.33
C PRO A 12 -4.91 14.53 34.67
N SER A 13 -4.33 15.48 35.38
CA SER A 13 -3.07 16.16 35.08
C SER A 13 -1.88 15.23 35.30
N VAL A 14 -1.03 15.10 34.26
CA VAL A 14 0.26 14.43 34.35
C VAL A 14 1.37 15.49 34.46
N ARG A 15 2.16 15.45 35.56
CA ARG A 15 3.35 16.29 35.78
C ARG A 15 4.58 15.67 35.11
N PRO A 16 5.50 16.46 34.57
CA PRO A 16 6.79 15.96 34.07
C PRO A 16 7.80 15.76 35.20
N GLN A 17 8.53 14.65 35.19
CA GLN A 17 9.69 14.40 36.06
C GLN A 17 10.96 14.93 35.43
N HIS A 18 11.71 15.66 36.23
CA HIS A 18 13.05 16.18 35.95
C HIS A 18 14.10 15.08 35.89
N ALA A 19 14.93 15.10 34.85
CA ALA A 19 16.14 14.31 34.75
C ALA A 19 17.32 15.05 35.42
N LEU A 20 18.03 14.37 36.30
CA LEU A 20 19.28 14.81 36.95
C LEU A 20 20.48 14.47 36.06
N LEU A 21 21.28 15.50 35.84
CA LEU A 21 22.64 15.46 35.30
C LEU A 21 23.62 14.88 36.35
N THR A 22 24.48 13.93 35.95
CA THR A 22 25.73 13.69 36.67
C THR A 22 26.93 13.71 35.72
N GLN A 23 27.95 14.32 36.24
CA GLN A 23 29.16 14.80 35.58
C GLN A 23 30.20 13.72 35.31
N SER A 24 31.06 14.07 34.40
CA SER A 24 32.34 13.59 33.94
C SER A 24 33.32 13.03 34.98
N SER A 25 34.14 12.08 34.58
CA SER A 25 35.55 11.98 35.03
C SER A 25 36.44 11.47 33.88
N SER A 26 37.59 12.10 33.84
CA SER A 26 38.64 12.13 32.83
C SER A 26 39.65 10.98 32.93
N LEU A 27 40.12 10.49 31.77
CA LEU A 27 41.45 10.07 31.31
C LEU A 27 42.35 9.14 32.17
N PRO A 28 43.23 8.28 31.60
CA PRO A 28 44.35 8.69 30.77
C PRO A 28 44.67 7.84 29.51
N LEU A 29 45.48 8.46 28.64
CA LEU A 29 46.15 7.95 27.45
C LEU A 29 47.33 6.99 27.78
N LEU A 30 47.60 6.00 26.87
CA LEU A 30 48.90 5.53 26.34
C LEU A 30 48.84 4.05 25.91
N PRO A 31 49.66 3.47 25.03
CA PRO A 31 50.28 4.00 23.82
C PRO A 31 50.07 3.10 22.55
N THR A 32 50.43 3.67 21.43
CA THR A 32 50.65 3.11 20.09
C THR A 32 51.11 1.66 20.02
N ARG A 33 50.43 0.85 19.18
CA ARG A 33 51.03 -0.26 18.42
C ARG A 33 50.65 -0.20 16.97
N ARG A 34 51.68 -0.35 16.16
CA ARG A 34 51.71 -0.33 14.68
C ARG A 34 50.73 -1.28 14.03
N GLY A 35 50.11 -0.79 13.04
CA GLY A 35 49.93 -1.26 11.67
C GLY A 35 49.53 -2.71 11.43
N LEU A 36 48.32 -2.90 11.09
CA LEU A 36 47.87 -3.83 10.05
C LEU A 36 46.77 -3.09 9.28
N ILE A 37 47.15 -2.62 8.10
CA ILE A 37 46.17 -2.13 7.10
C ILE A 37 45.40 -3.36 6.66
N GLN A 38 44.29 -3.60 7.33
CA GLN A 38 43.28 -4.52 6.86
C GLN A 38 42.53 -3.77 5.74
N LEU A 39 42.96 -3.97 4.49
CA LEU A 39 42.23 -3.62 3.31
C LEU A 39 40.91 -4.40 3.36
N SER A 40 39.93 -3.78 4.00
CA SER A 40 38.52 -4.20 3.86
C SER A 40 38.15 -3.95 2.39
N PHE A 41 38.25 -5.00 1.59
CA PHE A 41 37.61 -5.05 0.29
C PHE A 41 36.09 -4.97 0.56
N CYS A 42 35.59 -3.75 0.64
CA CYS A 42 34.16 -3.50 0.51
C CYS A 42 33.85 -3.72 -0.97
N ALA A 43 33.63 -4.99 -1.33
CA ALA A 43 33.02 -5.32 -2.59
C ALA A 43 31.63 -4.68 -2.53
N SER A 44 31.47 -3.52 -3.15
CA SER A 44 30.17 -2.96 -3.51
C SER A 44 29.52 -4.00 -4.42
N MET A 45 28.66 -4.84 -3.85
CA MET A 45 27.68 -5.57 -4.62
C MET A 45 26.74 -4.50 -5.22
N GLU A 46 27.10 -4.01 -6.41
CA GLU A 46 26.12 -3.34 -7.27
C GLU A 46 25.02 -4.39 -7.50
N SER A 47 23.92 -4.24 -6.79
CA SER A 47 22.74 -5.05 -7.05
C SER A 47 22.26 -4.65 -8.45
N ASN A 48 22.52 -5.50 -9.45
CA ASN A 48 22.01 -5.34 -10.80
C ASN A 48 20.49 -5.38 -10.74
N THR A 49 19.88 -4.22 -10.50
CA THR A 49 18.41 -4.09 -10.51
C THR A 49 17.94 -4.10 -11.96
N THR A 50 17.18 -5.10 -12.32
CA THR A 50 16.55 -5.20 -13.64
C THR A 50 15.38 -4.25 -13.74
N VAL A 51 15.33 -3.46 -14.81
CA VAL A 51 14.19 -2.59 -15.13
C VAL A 51 13.22 -3.34 -16.04
N VAL A 52 11.99 -3.54 -15.57
CA VAL A 52 10.90 -4.10 -16.36
C VAL A 52 9.99 -2.95 -16.81
N LYS A 53 9.86 -2.78 -18.12
CA LYS A 53 8.97 -1.79 -18.71
C LYS A 53 7.57 -2.38 -18.85
N LEU A 54 6.56 -1.66 -18.35
CA LEU A 54 5.16 -2.02 -18.48
C LEU A 54 4.45 -0.98 -19.34
N LYS A 55 3.78 -1.44 -20.40
CA LYS A 55 2.88 -0.60 -21.19
C LYS A 55 1.50 -0.58 -20.52
N PRO A 56 1.00 0.58 -20.06
CA PRO A 56 -0.29 0.66 -19.40
C PRO A 56 -1.44 0.28 -20.33
N ILE A 57 -2.41 -0.46 -19.80
CA ILE A 57 -3.67 -0.83 -20.44
C ILE A 57 -4.75 0.11 -19.93
N GLU A 58 -5.62 0.66 -20.79
CA GLU A 58 -6.75 1.47 -20.32
C GLU A 58 -7.70 0.60 -19.48
N ALA A 59 -8.03 1.09 -18.29
CA ALA A 59 -8.96 0.41 -17.39
C ALA A 59 -10.40 0.52 -17.89
N THR A 60 -10.95 -0.62 -18.29
CA THR A 60 -12.36 -0.80 -18.65
C THR A 60 -12.98 -1.90 -17.78
N PRO A 61 -14.32 -1.99 -17.69
CA PRO A 61 -14.96 -3.10 -16.98
C PRO A 61 -14.44 -4.47 -17.40
N GLU A 62 -14.15 -4.67 -18.70
CA GLU A 62 -13.68 -5.93 -19.27
C GLU A 62 -12.21 -6.21 -18.92
N SER A 63 -11.33 -5.21 -19.12
CA SER A 63 -9.89 -5.39 -18.91
C SER A 63 -9.53 -5.54 -17.44
N PHE A 64 -10.35 -4.95 -16.55
CA PHE A 64 -10.06 -4.90 -15.11
C PHE A 64 -10.79 -5.98 -14.28
N LYS A 65 -11.68 -6.78 -14.86
CA LYS A 65 -12.59 -7.72 -14.17
C LYS A 65 -11.90 -8.73 -13.25
N GLU A 66 -10.68 -9.13 -13.54
CA GLU A 66 -9.94 -10.10 -12.71
C GLU A 66 -9.35 -9.46 -11.43
N PHE A 67 -9.25 -8.14 -11.41
CA PHE A 67 -8.66 -7.38 -10.31
C PHE A 67 -9.70 -6.67 -9.45
N GLY A 68 -10.86 -6.40 -10.03
CA GLY A 68 -11.91 -5.63 -9.39
C GLY A 68 -12.94 -5.10 -10.37
N GLN A 69 -13.38 -3.87 -10.14
CA GLN A 69 -14.38 -3.20 -10.98
C GLN A 69 -13.91 -1.80 -11.36
N VAL A 70 -14.27 -1.38 -12.58
CA VAL A 70 -14.23 0.02 -13.01
C VAL A 70 -15.63 0.59 -12.84
N ILE A 71 -15.78 1.57 -11.97
CA ILE A 71 -17.05 2.22 -11.67
C ILE A 71 -17.14 3.52 -12.46
N GLN A 72 -18.20 3.67 -13.23
CA GLN A 72 -18.47 4.83 -14.06
C GLN A 72 -19.81 5.46 -13.65
N ALA A 73 -20.07 6.67 -14.12
CA ALA A 73 -21.35 7.33 -13.88
C ALA A 73 -22.50 6.54 -14.53
N SER A 74 -23.58 6.37 -13.78
CA SER A 74 -24.88 5.86 -14.22
C SER A 74 -25.92 6.97 -14.14
N PRO A 75 -27.04 6.86 -14.87
CA PRO A 75 -28.16 7.80 -14.75
C PRO A 75 -28.70 7.87 -13.32
N ASP A 76 -29.18 9.07 -12.94
CA ASP A 76 -29.88 9.25 -11.66
C ASP A 76 -31.19 8.41 -11.63
N GLY A 77 -31.43 7.77 -10.48
CA GLY A 77 -32.60 6.93 -10.26
C GLY A 77 -32.43 5.46 -10.66
N GLU A 78 -31.27 5.03 -11.13
CA GLU A 78 -30.97 3.60 -11.23
C GLU A 78 -30.82 2.98 -9.83
N GLU A 79 -31.41 1.79 -9.66
CA GLU A 79 -31.26 1.02 -8.42
C GLU A 79 -29.89 0.33 -8.37
N PHE A 80 -29.45 -0.01 -7.14
CA PHE A 80 -28.20 -0.75 -6.92
C PHE A 80 -28.13 -2.02 -7.77
N GLY A 81 -27.05 -2.15 -8.54
CA GLY A 81 -26.84 -3.23 -9.48
C GLY A 81 -25.37 -3.65 -9.64
N PRO A 82 -25.09 -4.55 -10.59
CA PRO A 82 -23.74 -5.10 -10.83
C PRO A 82 -22.71 -4.05 -11.27
N SER A 83 -23.16 -2.92 -11.81
CA SER A 83 -22.29 -1.81 -12.24
C SER A 83 -21.81 -0.94 -11.08
N ASP A 84 -22.48 -1.03 -9.93
CA ASP A 84 -22.06 -0.35 -8.72
C ASP A 84 -20.90 -1.08 -8.04
N ALA A 85 -20.15 -0.37 -7.22
CA ALA A 85 -19.06 -0.97 -6.48
C ALA A 85 -19.58 -2.03 -5.50
N GLN A 86 -19.26 -3.30 -5.75
CA GLN A 86 -19.58 -4.42 -4.88
C GLN A 86 -18.61 -4.43 -3.70
N LEU A 87 -18.92 -3.67 -2.66
CA LEU A 87 -18.05 -3.42 -1.52
C LEU A 87 -18.26 -4.44 -0.40
N ASP A 88 -17.16 -4.93 0.18
CA ASP A 88 -17.17 -5.60 1.47
C ASP A 88 -16.36 -4.76 2.48
N LEU A 89 -17.08 -4.14 3.39
CA LEU A 89 -16.57 -3.31 4.48
C LEU A 89 -17.02 -3.87 5.84
N SER A 90 -17.46 -5.13 5.88
CA SER A 90 -18.11 -5.76 7.05
C SER A 90 -17.17 -6.00 8.22
N ARG A 91 -15.85 -6.03 7.99
CA ARG A 91 -14.84 -6.39 8.99
C ARG A 91 -14.29 -5.22 9.82
N GLY A 92 -14.88 -4.03 9.72
CA GLY A 92 -14.42 -2.86 10.48
C GLY A 92 -15.31 -1.63 10.28
N ILE A 93 -14.77 -0.48 10.60
CA ILE A 93 -15.45 0.80 10.44
C ILE A 93 -15.08 1.37 9.07
N PRO A 94 -16.04 1.59 8.16
CA PRO A 94 -15.78 2.23 6.87
C PRO A 94 -15.17 3.63 7.05
N ARG A 95 -14.12 3.90 6.29
CA ARG A 95 -13.45 5.21 6.23
C ARG A 95 -13.49 5.72 4.80
N PHE A 96 -14.24 6.78 4.57
CA PHE A 96 -14.23 7.53 3.32
C PHE A 96 -13.53 8.87 3.53
N TYR A 97 -12.48 9.16 2.74
CA TYR A 97 -11.69 10.36 2.93
C TYR A 97 -11.01 10.81 1.63
N ILE A 98 -10.50 12.03 1.64
CA ILE A 98 -9.64 12.55 0.57
C ILE A 98 -8.19 12.22 0.93
N MET A 99 -7.56 11.41 0.08
CA MET A 99 -6.15 11.03 0.19
C MET A 99 -5.32 11.91 -0.73
N GLN A 100 -4.45 12.74 -0.18
CA GLN A 100 -3.48 13.49 -0.98
C GLN A 100 -2.18 12.69 -1.11
N LEU A 101 -1.77 12.45 -2.35
CA LEU A 101 -0.48 11.83 -2.68
C LEU A 101 0.45 12.85 -3.33
N LYS A 102 1.75 12.71 -3.07
CA LYS A 102 2.82 13.55 -3.63
C LYS A 102 3.94 12.69 -4.16
N ASP A 103 4.64 13.18 -5.18
CA ASP A 103 5.87 12.60 -5.71
C ASP A 103 5.73 11.10 -6.07
N ARG A 104 4.64 10.76 -6.76
CA ARG A 104 4.31 9.39 -7.20
C ARG A 104 4.69 9.18 -8.65
N SER A 105 6.00 9.08 -8.93
CA SER A 105 6.50 8.83 -10.29
C SER A 105 5.95 7.53 -10.90
N LEU A 106 5.99 7.43 -12.23
CA LEU A 106 5.54 6.26 -12.99
C LEU A 106 6.50 5.06 -12.84
N ARG A 107 6.86 4.77 -11.58
CA ARG A 107 7.82 3.73 -11.21
C ARG A 107 7.45 3.14 -9.85
N PHE A 108 7.59 1.80 -9.72
CA PHE A 108 7.36 1.13 -8.45
C PHE A 108 8.20 -0.16 -8.34
N SER A 109 8.40 -0.62 -7.13
CA SER A 109 9.02 -1.92 -6.83
C SER A 109 8.25 -2.69 -5.76
N ASN A 110 7.28 -2.04 -5.13
CA ASN A 110 6.46 -2.64 -4.09
C ASN A 110 5.01 -2.68 -4.55
N ILE A 111 4.38 -3.82 -4.30
CA ILE A 111 2.93 -3.96 -4.40
C ILE A 111 2.38 -4.48 -3.08
N THR A 112 1.16 -4.11 -2.78
CA THR A 112 0.49 -4.43 -1.53
C THR A 112 -0.86 -5.07 -1.82
N HIS A 113 -1.33 -5.95 -0.94
CA HIS A 113 -2.73 -6.37 -0.95
C HIS A 113 -3.38 -6.25 0.44
N HIS A 114 -4.70 -6.22 0.43
CA HIS A 114 -5.56 -6.27 1.60
C HIS A 114 -6.44 -7.51 1.49
N ALA A 115 -6.36 -8.41 2.48
CA ALA A 115 -7.06 -9.69 2.45
C ALA A 115 -8.51 -9.60 2.94
N ASN A 116 -8.84 -8.56 3.72
CA ASN A 116 -10.07 -8.47 4.50
C ASN A 116 -10.99 -7.32 4.13
N VAL A 117 -10.65 -6.56 3.10
CA VAL A 117 -11.41 -5.39 2.67
C VAL A 117 -11.36 -5.22 1.16
N THR A 118 -12.46 -4.75 0.58
CA THR A 118 -12.46 -4.18 -0.77
C THR A 118 -12.16 -2.70 -0.66
N GLN A 119 -11.22 -2.21 -1.45
CA GLN A 119 -10.88 -0.79 -1.51
C GLN A 119 -11.48 -0.15 -2.75
N CYS A 120 -11.95 1.10 -2.62
CA CYS A 120 -12.48 1.85 -3.76
C CYS A 120 -11.86 3.26 -3.79
N LEU A 121 -11.25 3.63 -4.92
CA LEU A 121 -10.58 4.92 -5.06
C LEU A 121 -10.68 5.50 -6.47
N GLY A 122 -10.61 6.82 -6.57
CA GLY A 122 -10.61 7.53 -7.85
C GLY A 122 -10.05 8.95 -7.70
N SER A 123 -9.40 9.47 -8.76
CA SER A 123 -8.84 10.82 -8.74
C SER A 123 -9.93 11.88 -8.72
N ILE A 124 -9.74 12.93 -7.93
CA ILE A 124 -10.63 14.08 -7.94
C ILE A 124 -10.44 14.85 -9.24
N GLY A 125 -11.55 15.14 -9.92
CA GLY A 125 -11.52 15.82 -11.22
C GLY A 125 -11.24 14.93 -12.43
N GLY A 126 -11.16 13.61 -12.26
CA GLY A 126 -10.96 12.67 -13.37
C GLY A 126 -9.57 12.75 -14.02
N ASN A 127 -8.57 13.19 -13.26
CA ASN A 127 -7.18 13.25 -13.72
C ASN A 127 -6.64 11.85 -14.03
N VAL A 128 -5.75 11.75 -15.02
CA VAL A 128 -5.12 10.48 -15.41
C VAL A 128 -4.15 10.02 -14.32
N TRP A 129 -4.27 8.75 -13.95
CA TRP A 129 -3.40 8.08 -13.00
C TRP A 129 -3.24 6.61 -13.36
N TYR A 130 -2.32 5.91 -12.69
CA TYR A 130 -1.93 4.54 -13.03
C TYR A 130 -1.87 3.66 -11.80
N LEU A 131 -2.08 2.35 -12.00
CA LEU A 131 -1.86 1.29 -11.02
C LEU A 131 -0.93 0.23 -11.60
N GLY A 132 0.11 -0.15 -10.84
CA GLY A 132 0.72 -1.45 -11.03
C GLY A 132 -0.14 -2.48 -10.30
N ILE A 133 -0.39 -3.64 -10.88
CA ILE A 133 -1.37 -4.59 -10.34
C ILE A 133 -0.99 -6.04 -10.65
N ALA A 134 -1.34 -6.96 -9.75
CA ALA A 134 -1.33 -8.40 -10.01
C ALA A 134 -2.59 -9.05 -9.40
N LYS A 135 -2.93 -10.26 -9.87
CA LYS A 135 -4.14 -10.97 -9.44
C LYS A 135 -4.13 -11.29 -7.96
N PRO A 136 -5.30 -11.41 -7.33
CA PRO A 136 -5.41 -11.96 -5.99
C PRO A 136 -4.75 -13.34 -5.90
N SER A 137 -4.00 -13.56 -4.83
CA SER A 137 -3.30 -14.84 -4.61
C SER A 137 -3.48 -15.39 -3.20
N ILE A 138 -4.53 -14.98 -2.51
CA ILE A 138 -4.88 -15.49 -1.18
C ILE A 138 -5.25 -16.98 -1.30
N VAL A 139 -4.72 -17.78 -0.38
CA VAL A 139 -4.95 -19.22 -0.30
C VAL A 139 -5.83 -19.54 0.90
N ASP A 140 -6.84 -20.39 0.69
CA ASP A 140 -7.63 -20.89 1.80
C ASP A 140 -6.75 -21.76 2.73
N PRO A 141 -6.82 -21.61 4.06
CA PRO A 141 -6.06 -22.41 4.99
C PRO A 141 -6.24 -23.93 4.84
N THR A 142 -7.35 -24.39 4.26
CA THR A 142 -7.62 -25.82 3.98
C THR A 142 -6.90 -26.32 2.73
N ASP A 143 -6.43 -25.43 1.85
CA ASP A 143 -5.80 -25.76 0.57
C ASP A 143 -4.28 -25.53 0.57
N ILE A 144 -3.66 -25.42 1.75
CA ILE A 144 -2.21 -25.21 1.88
C ILE A 144 -1.47 -26.48 1.42
N LYS A 145 -1.21 -26.56 0.11
CA LYS A 145 -0.47 -27.65 -0.53
C LYS A 145 0.55 -27.03 -1.49
N GLY A 146 1.78 -26.80 -1.03
CA GLY A 146 2.85 -26.29 -1.89
C GLY A 146 3.93 -25.55 -1.12
N SER A 147 5.12 -25.49 -1.69
CA SER A 147 6.31 -24.86 -1.10
C SER A 147 6.28 -23.33 -1.19
N ASP A 148 5.45 -22.77 -2.08
CA ASP A 148 5.47 -21.35 -2.44
C ASP A 148 4.46 -20.51 -1.66
N ILE A 149 3.70 -21.14 -0.76
CA ILE A 149 2.71 -20.49 0.08
C ILE A 149 3.39 -19.84 1.28
N VAL A 150 3.13 -18.57 1.50
CA VAL A 150 3.68 -17.77 2.58
C VAL A 150 2.57 -17.30 3.51
N GLN A 151 2.82 -17.32 4.81
CA GLN A 151 1.92 -16.70 5.78
C GLN A 151 2.27 -15.22 5.94
N SER A 152 1.29 -14.34 5.77
CA SER A 152 1.45 -12.92 6.02
C SER A 152 1.55 -12.62 7.53
N HIS A 153 2.11 -11.48 7.89
CA HIS A 153 2.09 -11.01 9.28
C HIS A 153 0.66 -10.68 9.79
N CYS A 154 -0.29 -10.52 8.86
CA CYS A 154 -1.72 -10.35 9.16
C CYS A 154 -2.46 -11.68 9.34
N GLY A 155 -1.78 -12.83 9.22
CA GLY A 155 -2.28 -14.16 9.54
C GLY A 155 -2.88 -14.95 8.37
N HIS A 156 -3.16 -14.34 7.21
CA HIS A 156 -3.63 -15.07 6.03
C HIS A 156 -2.47 -15.69 5.22
N PHE A 157 -2.81 -16.67 4.36
CA PHE A 157 -1.85 -17.33 3.47
C PHE A 157 -2.02 -16.82 2.04
N TYR A 158 -0.90 -16.74 1.31
CA TYR A 158 -0.89 -16.27 -0.07
C TYR A 158 0.30 -16.85 -0.85
N VAL A 159 0.19 -16.83 -2.18
CA VAL A 159 1.33 -17.06 -3.08
C VAL A 159 1.92 -15.71 -3.45
N PRO A 160 3.24 -15.49 -3.29
CA PRO A 160 3.88 -14.25 -3.74
C PRO A 160 3.68 -14.04 -5.24
N PRO A 161 3.39 -12.79 -5.68
CA PRO A 161 3.19 -12.50 -7.08
C PRO A 161 4.50 -12.66 -7.88
N ALA A 162 4.43 -13.25 -9.07
CA ALA A 162 5.55 -13.35 -9.98
C ALA A 162 5.75 -12.04 -10.76
N VAL A 163 6.98 -11.81 -11.27
CA VAL A 163 7.32 -10.59 -12.01
C VAL A 163 6.49 -10.44 -13.28
N ASP A 164 6.27 -11.54 -14.00
CA ASP A 164 5.51 -11.60 -15.26
C ASP A 164 3.98 -11.52 -15.08
N GLU A 165 3.47 -11.65 -13.84
CA GLU A 165 2.06 -11.44 -13.52
C GLU A 165 1.70 -9.96 -13.32
N VAL A 166 2.72 -9.09 -13.15
CA VAL A 166 2.50 -7.67 -12.90
C VAL A 166 2.12 -6.95 -14.18
N GLN A 167 1.00 -6.25 -14.14
CA GLN A 167 0.48 -5.41 -15.21
C GLN A 167 0.40 -3.95 -14.75
N ALA A 168 0.22 -3.03 -15.69
CA ALA A 168 -0.06 -1.64 -15.41
C ALA A 168 -1.40 -1.23 -16.07
N PHE A 169 -2.21 -0.49 -15.30
CA PHE A 169 -3.44 0.10 -15.81
C PHE A 169 -3.36 1.62 -15.79
N ARG A 170 -3.90 2.23 -16.85
CA ARG A 170 -4.15 3.64 -16.97
C ARG A 170 -5.63 3.89 -16.68
N ILE A 171 -5.91 4.81 -15.79
CA ILE A 171 -7.27 5.22 -15.42
C ILE A 171 -7.46 6.66 -15.87
N SER A 172 -8.40 6.89 -16.77
CA SER A 172 -8.68 8.21 -17.34
C SER A 172 -10.15 8.59 -17.18
N GLY A 173 -10.40 9.87 -16.93
CA GLY A 173 -11.75 10.40 -16.73
C GLY A 173 -12.33 10.12 -15.34
N PRO A 174 -13.59 10.50 -15.11
CA PRO A 174 -14.26 10.42 -13.81
C PRO A 174 -14.70 8.97 -13.49
N LYS A 175 -13.73 8.13 -13.17
CA LYS A 175 -13.90 6.72 -12.81
C LYS A 175 -13.39 6.44 -11.41
N PHE A 176 -14.00 5.46 -10.73
CA PHE A 176 -13.46 4.82 -9.54
C PHE A 176 -12.99 3.40 -9.89
N ILE A 177 -11.94 2.99 -9.21
CA ILE A 177 -11.47 1.61 -9.23
C ILE A 177 -11.84 0.97 -7.90
N LYS A 178 -12.60 -0.13 -7.94
CA LYS A 178 -12.82 -1.00 -6.79
C LYS A 178 -11.91 -2.21 -6.91
N LEU A 179 -11.05 -2.45 -5.92
CA LEU A 179 -10.16 -3.61 -5.84
C LEU A 179 -10.85 -4.76 -5.09
N ASN A 180 -10.70 -5.97 -5.61
CA ASN A 180 -11.14 -7.18 -4.90
C ASN A 180 -10.24 -7.47 -3.69
N HIS A 181 -10.72 -8.29 -2.75
CA HIS A 181 -9.88 -8.85 -1.70
C HIS A 181 -8.63 -9.49 -2.29
N GLY A 182 -7.48 -9.19 -1.71
CA GLY A 182 -6.23 -9.79 -2.12
C GLY A 182 -5.63 -9.30 -3.43
N THR A 183 -6.27 -8.38 -4.14
CA THR A 183 -5.68 -7.80 -5.35
C THR A 183 -4.43 -7.02 -5.02
N TRP A 184 -3.30 -7.45 -5.57
CA TRP A 184 -2.03 -6.78 -5.44
C TRP A 184 -2.01 -5.48 -6.22
N HIS A 185 -1.57 -4.39 -5.60
CA HIS A 185 -1.50 -3.08 -6.25
C HIS A 185 -0.35 -2.22 -5.74
N ALA A 186 0.32 -1.51 -6.64
CA ALA A 186 1.11 -0.33 -6.30
C ALA A 186 0.13 0.84 -6.07
N GLY A 187 0.36 1.66 -5.06
CA GLY A 187 -0.49 2.83 -4.82
C GLY A 187 -0.56 3.74 -6.03
N PRO A 188 -1.52 4.66 -6.16
CA PRO A 188 -1.68 5.47 -7.34
C PRO A 188 -0.37 6.15 -7.77
N LEU A 189 -0.05 6.05 -9.06
CA LEU A 189 1.08 6.67 -9.72
C LEU A 189 0.55 7.72 -10.69
N PHE A 190 1.24 8.83 -10.87
CA PHE A 190 0.80 9.91 -11.75
C PHE A 190 1.95 10.83 -12.14
N THR A 191 1.75 11.62 -13.18
CA THR A 191 2.63 12.71 -13.57
C THR A 191 2.23 13.99 -12.83
N GLY A 192 3.23 14.74 -12.32
CA GLY A 192 3.03 15.96 -11.54
C GLY A 192 3.30 15.77 -10.05
N ASP A 193 3.30 16.89 -9.32
CA ASP A 193 3.80 16.94 -7.94
C ASP A 193 2.84 16.34 -6.92
N LYS A 194 1.54 16.49 -7.16
CA LYS A 194 0.48 16.00 -6.24
C LYS A 194 -0.81 15.67 -6.96
N MET A 195 -1.57 14.75 -6.38
CA MET A 195 -2.93 14.44 -6.81
C MET A 195 -3.77 14.01 -5.62
N ASP A 196 -5.03 14.42 -5.61
CA ASP A 196 -6.00 14.08 -4.57
C ASP A 196 -6.94 12.98 -5.07
N PHE A 197 -7.26 12.05 -4.16
CA PHE A 197 -8.11 10.91 -4.44
C PHE A 197 -9.23 10.79 -3.42
N TYR A 198 -10.43 10.47 -3.85
CA TYR A 198 -11.41 9.84 -2.97
C TYR A 198 -10.94 8.42 -2.68
N ASN A 199 -10.90 8.03 -1.41
CA ASN A 199 -10.54 6.67 -1.00
C ASN A 199 -11.53 6.14 0.04
N LEU A 200 -12.03 4.93 -0.19
CA LEU A 200 -12.92 4.20 0.70
C LEU A 200 -12.27 2.86 1.06
N GLU A 201 -12.06 2.65 2.34
CA GLU A 201 -11.47 1.45 2.93
C GLU A 201 -11.97 1.28 4.38
N LEU A 202 -11.39 0.37 5.17
CA LEU A 202 -11.61 0.35 6.62
C LEU A 202 -10.62 1.30 7.31
N ASN A 203 -11.00 1.80 8.49
CA ASN A 203 -10.25 2.80 9.24
C ASN A 203 -8.84 2.35 9.65
N ASN A 204 -8.60 1.05 9.73
CA ASN A 204 -7.35 0.44 10.18
C ASN A 204 -6.68 -0.45 9.12
N THR A 205 -7.13 -0.44 7.86
CA THR A 205 -6.65 -1.28 6.76
C THR A 205 -5.12 -1.30 6.69
N ASN A 206 -4.48 -0.14 6.69
CA ASN A 206 -3.02 -0.02 6.56
C ASN A 206 -2.23 -0.48 7.80
N VAL A 207 -2.90 -0.84 8.88
CA VAL A 207 -2.27 -1.31 10.13
C VAL A 207 -2.44 -2.82 10.29
N VAL A 208 -3.64 -3.34 10.06
CA VAL A 208 -4.00 -4.72 10.39
C VAL A 208 -4.16 -5.62 9.16
N ASP A 209 -4.19 -5.05 7.95
CA ASP A 209 -4.45 -5.77 6.70
C ASP A 209 -3.62 -5.22 5.54
N HIS A 210 -2.29 -5.15 5.71
CA HIS A 210 -1.38 -4.55 4.73
C HIS A 210 -0.17 -5.46 4.50
N THR A 211 -0.25 -6.32 3.49
CA THR A 211 0.83 -7.23 3.12
C THR A 211 1.55 -6.72 1.88
N THR A 212 2.86 -6.51 1.96
CA THR A 212 3.68 -5.95 0.89
C THR A 212 4.66 -6.97 0.33
N HIS A 213 4.76 -7.03 -1.01
CA HIS A 213 5.82 -7.71 -1.74
C HIS A 213 6.81 -6.68 -2.30
N ASP A 214 8.09 -6.83 -1.97
CA ASP A 214 9.19 -5.97 -2.40
C ASP A 214 9.99 -6.66 -3.51
N PHE A 215 9.75 -6.30 -4.75
CA PHE A 215 10.40 -6.89 -5.91
C PHE A 215 11.90 -6.58 -6.01
N ILE A 216 12.37 -5.45 -5.49
CA ILE A 216 13.82 -5.20 -5.45
C ILE A 216 14.49 -6.24 -4.55
N LYS A 217 14.00 -6.42 -3.34
CA LYS A 217 14.60 -7.36 -2.38
C LYS A 217 14.45 -8.82 -2.77
N LYS A 218 13.31 -9.17 -3.36
CA LYS A 218 12.96 -10.57 -3.67
C LYS A 218 13.43 -11.02 -5.06
N ASN A 219 13.39 -10.11 -6.04
CA ASN A 219 13.56 -10.44 -7.45
C ASN A 219 14.64 -9.58 -8.14
N GLY A 220 15.19 -8.55 -7.48
CA GLY A 220 16.09 -7.59 -8.11
C GLY A 220 15.43 -6.75 -9.22
N VAL A 221 14.13 -6.46 -9.10
CA VAL A 221 13.32 -5.86 -10.18
C VAL A 221 12.70 -4.54 -9.74
N VAL A 222 12.64 -3.59 -10.66
CA VAL A 222 11.83 -2.39 -10.58
C VAL A 222 11.00 -2.26 -11.85
N PHE A 223 9.75 -1.86 -11.70
CA PHE A 223 8.82 -1.60 -12.80
C PHE A 223 8.81 -0.12 -13.15
N VAL A 224 8.78 0.18 -14.44
CA VAL A 224 8.66 1.53 -14.99
C VAL A 224 7.55 1.52 -16.03
N LEU A 225 6.60 2.44 -15.94
CA LEU A 225 5.54 2.59 -16.92
C LEU A 225 6.05 3.34 -18.13
N ASP A 226 5.77 2.80 -19.31
CA ASP A 226 6.13 3.34 -20.61
C ASP A 226 4.83 3.87 -21.27
N ASP A 227 4.44 5.11 -20.91
CA ASP A 227 3.20 5.80 -21.34
C ASP A 227 3.51 7.00 -22.23
#